data_60de4a898a04ac62162afaf9145a0612
#
_entry.id   60de4a898a04ac62162afaf9145a0612
#
_cell.length_a   1.000
_cell.length_b   1.000
_cell.length_c   1.000
_cell.angle_alpha   90.00
_cell.angle_beta   90.00
_cell.angle_gamma   90.00
#
_symmetry.space_group_name_H-M   'P 1'
#
loop_
_entity.id
_entity.type
_entity.pdbx_description
1 polymer ?
#
loop_
_entity_poly.entity_id
_entity_poly.type
_entity_poly.pdbx_seq_one_letter_code
_entity_poly.pdbx_strand_id
1 'polypeptide(L)'
;LTITPDSDFNGSMSVIVTVSDGELDDSETLSVNVVAVNDAPSITSIEDSQSSEDTEFELVLSASDIDSEDLFYSVSVDGNASAYISDNTLYVSPFSSFNGTIQVTVFVSDGYLSDESSFSLDIIPVNDAPVLSFIGSQIIDEDTDLIINLDAEDPENDSLEYSFEVTNGSGVLNGTELAITPDSNFNGSMSVSVTVSDGELDDSETLSVNVVAVNDAP
;
A
#
# COMPACT_ATOMS: atom_id res chain seq x y z
N LEU A 1 28.12 27.09 -48.73
CA LEU A 1 26.72 27.01 -48.31
C LEU A 1 26.60 25.97 -47.22
N THR A 2 26.06 26.35 -46.04
CA THR A 2 25.69 25.43 -44.96
C THR A 2 24.16 25.51 -44.81
N ILE A 3 23.53 24.34 -44.68
CA ILE A 3 22.08 24.23 -44.47
C ILE A 3 21.90 23.48 -43.16
N THR A 4 21.15 24.07 -42.23
CA THR A 4 20.80 23.44 -40.96
C THR A 4 19.28 23.31 -40.97
N PRO A 5 18.73 22.10 -40.94
CA PRO A 5 17.30 21.91 -40.74
C PRO A 5 16.83 22.48 -39.41
N ASP A 6 15.54 22.75 -39.28
CA ASP A 6 14.91 23.03 -38.00
C ASP A 6 15.02 21.78 -37.11
N SER A 7 14.95 22.01 -35.78
CA SER A 7 14.92 20.90 -34.81
C SER A 7 13.79 19.93 -35.17
N ASP A 8 14.10 18.63 -35.09
CA ASP A 8 13.16 17.52 -35.28
C ASP A 8 12.50 17.46 -36.67
N PHE A 9 13.01 18.28 -37.63
CA PHE A 9 12.54 18.20 -39.00
C PHE A 9 13.08 16.97 -39.72
N ASN A 10 12.19 16.16 -40.26
CA ASN A 10 12.53 15.08 -41.18
C ASN A 10 11.67 15.22 -42.47
N GLY A 11 12.17 14.69 -43.59
CA GLY A 11 11.49 14.77 -44.89
C GLY A 11 12.30 15.55 -45.91
N SER A 12 11.62 15.89 -47.02
CA SER A 12 12.27 16.57 -48.13
C SER A 12 12.15 18.09 -48.02
N MET A 13 13.28 18.77 -48.18
CA MET A 13 13.34 20.22 -48.29
C MET A 13 13.91 20.64 -49.65
N SER A 14 13.49 21.78 -50.17
CA SER A 14 14.00 22.37 -51.41
C SER A 14 14.84 23.59 -51.09
N VAL A 15 16.02 23.64 -51.66
CA VAL A 15 16.95 24.75 -51.51
C VAL A 15 17.18 25.37 -52.85
N ILE A 16 16.90 26.65 -53.01
CA ILE A 16 17.16 27.41 -54.24
C ILE A 16 18.42 28.24 -54.03
N VAL A 17 19.40 28.02 -54.84
CA VAL A 17 20.63 28.80 -54.83
C VAL A 17 20.62 29.69 -56.08
N THR A 18 20.69 31.00 -55.86
CA THR A 18 20.70 32.01 -56.91
C THR A 18 22.03 32.71 -56.92
N VAL A 19 22.58 32.89 -58.12
CA VAL A 19 23.77 33.72 -58.37
C VAL A 19 23.34 34.91 -59.26
N SER A 20 23.84 36.08 -58.90
CA SER A 20 23.49 37.34 -59.63
C SER A 20 24.77 38.13 -59.91
N ASP A 21 24.88 38.73 -61.11
CA ASP A 21 25.93 39.70 -61.46
C ASP A 21 25.49 41.14 -61.26
N GLY A 22 24.24 41.35 -60.75
CA GLY A 22 23.59 42.62 -60.51
C GLY A 22 22.64 43.09 -61.61
N GLU A 23 22.63 42.40 -62.79
CA GLU A 23 21.70 42.66 -63.90
C GLU A 23 20.92 41.41 -64.27
N LEU A 24 21.53 40.24 -64.18
CA LEU A 24 20.91 38.94 -64.49
C LEU A 24 21.14 37.94 -63.38
N ASP A 25 20.19 37.05 -63.23
CA ASP A 25 20.22 35.97 -62.21
C ASP A 25 20.15 34.60 -62.88
N ASP A 26 20.86 33.64 -62.29
CA ASP A 26 20.71 32.22 -62.57
C ASP A 26 20.44 31.47 -61.29
N SER A 27 19.59 30.44 -61.30
CA SER A 27 19.13 29.73 -60.11
C SER A 27 19.11 28.23 -60.34
N GLU A 28 19.59 27.49 -59.35
CA GLU A 28 19.45 26.05 -59.29
C GLU A 28 18.67 25.64 -58.04
N THR A 29 17.81 24.63 -58.20
CA THR A 29 17.07 24.05 -57.10
C THR A 29 17.64 22.68 -56.77
N LEU A 30 18.09 22.49 -55.51
CA LEU A 30 18.48 21.20 -55.02
C LEU A 30 17.47 20.66 -54.02
N SER A 31 17.22 19.37 -54.03
CA SER A 31 16.42 18.66 -53.04
C SER A 31 17.33 18.01 -52.02
N VAL A 32 17.02 18.27 -50.75
CA VAL A 32 17.72 17.65 -49.61
C VAL A 32 16.69 16.78 -48.88
N ASN A 33 17.05 15.51 -48.62
CA ASN A 33 16.25 14.62 -47.81
C ASN A 33 16.88 14.52 -46.44
N VAL A 34 16.14 14.94 -45.40
CA VAL A 34 16.53 14.81 -44.00
C VAL A 34 15.92 13.53 -43.46
N VAL A 35 16.81 12.62 -43.00
CA VAL A 35 16.40 11.31 -42.47
C VAL A 35 15.95 11.48 -41.06
N ALA A 36 14.83 10.86 -40.68
CA ALA A 36 14.36 10.81 -39.30
C ALA A 36 15.40 10.11 -38.40
N VAL A 37 15.58 10.64 -37.24
CA VAL A 37 16.35 10.04 -36.15
C VAL A 37 15.40 9.93 -34.97
N ASN A 38 15.36 8.78 -34.33
CA ASN A 38 14.50 8.55 -33.19
C ASN A 38 14.99 9.35 -31.97
N ASP A 39 14.11 10.11 -31.38
CA ASP A 39 14.28 10.80 -30.11
C ASP A 39 13.76 9.93 -28.95
N ALA A 40 14.14 10.23 -27.71
CA ALA A 40 13.64 9.50 -26.55
C ALA A 40 12.29 10.07 -26.12
N PRO A 41 11.38 9.24 -25.61
CA PRO A 41 10.18 9.73 -24.94
C PRO A 41 10.55 10.60 -23.72
N SER A 42 9.63 11.45 -23.30
CA SER A 42 9.78 12.28 -22.12
C SER A 42 8.61 12.02 -21.17
N ILE A 43 8.90 11.52 -19.97
CA ILE A 43 7.90 11.35 -18.90
C ILE A 43 7.76 12.65 -18.11
N THR A 44 6.50 13.04 -17.82
CA THR A 44 6.24 14.15 -16.90
C THR A 44 6.77 13.79 -15.51
N SER A 45 7.53 14.71 -14.89
CA SER A 45 8.05 14.50 -13.53
C SER A 45 6.92 14.18 -12.56
N ILE A 46 7.14 13.18 -11.72
CA ILE A 46 6.20 12.75 -10.69
C ILE A 46 6.66 13.36 -9.38
N GLU A 47 5.75 14.01 -8.68
CA GLU A 47 6.02 14.60 -7.37
C GLU A 47 5.88 13.56 -6.26
N ASP A 48 6.62 13.74 -5.15
CA ASP A 48 6.48 12.93 -3.95
C ASP A 48 5.03 12.95 -3.46
N SER A 49 4.54 11.82 -3.00
CA SER A 49 3.13 11.60 -2.66
C SER A 49 2.98 10.85 -1.34
N GLN A 50 1.76 10.80 -0.83
CA GLN A 50 1.41 10.09 0.40
C GLN A 50 0.20 9.19 0.17
N SER A 51 0.15 8.06 0.89
CA SER A 51 -0.99 7.16 0.97
C SER A 51 -1.08 6.58 2.38
N SER A 52 -2.23 6.06 2.77
CA SER A 52 -2.35 5.26 3.98
C SER A 52 -1.84 3.85 3.72
N GLU A 53 -1.32 3.17 4.76
CA GLU A 53 -1.09 1.73 4.68
C GLU A 53 -2.39 0.98 4.35
N ASP A 54 -2.29 -0.26 3.91
CA ASP A 54 -3.40 -1.12 3.48
C ASP A 54 -4.30 -0.53 2.37
N THR A 55 -3.87 0.58 1.76
CA THR A 55 -4.58 1.24 0.66
C THR A 55 -3.73 1.24 -0.60
N GLU A 56 -4.30 0.79 -1.72
CA GLU A 56 -3.64 0.88 -3.03
C GLU A 56 -3.57 2.35 -3.49
N PHE A 57 -2.36 2.81 -3.78
CA PHE A 57 -2.10 4.12 -4.37
C PHE A 57 -2.25 4.06 -5.89
N GLU A 58 -2.95 5.03 -6.46
CA GLU A 58 -3.19 5.15 -7.90
C GLU A 58 -2.68 6.48 -8.44
N LEU A 59 -2.01 6.46 -9.59
CA LEU A 59 -1.50 7.65 -10.26
C LEU A 59 -1.58 7.52 -11.77
N VAL A 60 -2.21 8.49 -12.43
CA VAL A 60 -2.23 8.56 -13.90
C VAL A 60 -0.92 9.15 -14.40
N LEU A 61 -0.22 8.40 -15.25
CA LEU A 61 1.05 8.78 -15.85
C LEU A 61 0.83 9.57 -17.14
N SER A 62 1.78 10.45 -17.44
CA SER A 62 1.79 11.23 -18.68
C SER A 62 3.20 11.25 -19.26
N ALA A 63 3.34 10.88 -20.51
CA ALA A 63 4.56 11.02 -21.29
C ALA A 63 4.22 11.43 -22.72
N SER A 64 5.22 11.92 -23.43
CA SER A 64 5.12 12.29 -24.85
C SER A 64 6.39 11.91 -25.58
N ASP A 65 6.25 11.64 -26.85
CA ASP A 65 7.34 11.38 -27.77
C ASP A 65 7.06 12.13 -29.08
N ILE A 66 8.12 12.62 -29.73
CA ILE A 66 7.96 13.40 -30.96
C ILE A 66 7.81 12.51 -32.19
N ASP A 67 8.33 11.29 -32.12
CA ASP A 67 8.36 10.34 -33.22
C ASP A 67 7.35 9.21 -33.09
N SER A 68 6.88 8.90 -31.86
CA SER A 68 6.04 7.75 -31.58
C SER A 68 4.82 8.12 -30.73
N GLU A 69 3.66 7.57 -31.09
CA GLU A 69 2.46 7.59 -30.26
C GLU A 69 2.34 6.34 -29.36
N ASP A 70 3.11 5.27 -29.68
CA ASP A 70 3.11 4.02 -28.95
C ASP A 70 4.17 4.05 -27.86
N LEU A 71 3.74 4.27 -26.60
CA LEU A 71 4.61 4.31 -25.41
C LEU A 71 4.29 3.16 -24.47
N PHE A 72 5.36 2.53 -23.94
CA PHE A 72 5.29 1.40 -23.02
C PHE A 72 5.80 1.83 -21.66
N TYR A 73 4.97 1.62 -20.64
CA TYR A 73 5.32 1.93 -19.25
C TYR A 73 5.73 0.68 -18.48
N SER A 74 6.68 0.86 -17.56
CA SER A 74 7.04 -0.14 -16.55
C SER A 74 7.39 0.52 -15.24
N VAL A 75 7.36 -0.23 -14.13
CA VAL A 75 7.58 0.28 -12.78
C VAL A 75 8.52 -0.63 -12.00
N SER A 76 9.31 -0.03 -11.12
CA SER A 76 10.11 -0.69 -10.11
C SER A 76 9.89 -0.03 -8.76
N VAL A 77 9.82 -0.84 -7.68
CA VAL A 77 9.72 -0.41 -6.28
C VAL A 77 10.80 -1.08 -5.44
N ASP A 78 11.13 -0.51 -4.30
CA ASP A 78 12.27 -0.91 -3.46
C ASP A 78 12.02 -2.09 -2.50
N GLY A 79 10.88 -2.79 -2.63
CA GLY A 79 10.68 -4.09 -1.98
C GLY A 79 9.67 -4.11 -0.83
N ASN A 80 9.06 -2.98 -0.45
CA ASN A 80 8.02 -2.91 0.60
C ASN A 80 6.60 -2.81 0.03
N ALA A 81 6.46 -2.99 -1.28
CA ALA A 81 5.21 -2.95 -2.00
C ALA A 81 5.24 -3.86 -3.22
N SER A 82 4.08 -4.15 -3.78
CA SER A 82 3.90 -4.58 -5.16
C SER A 82 3.43 -3.41 -6.01
N ALA A 83 3.88 -3.36 -7.27
CA ALA A 83 3.43 -2.33 -8.20
C ALA A 83 3.20 -2.91 -9.59
N TYR A 84 2.24 -2.34 -10.30
CA TYR A 84 1.96 -2.64 -11.70
C TYR A 84 1.42 -1.42 -12.42
N ILE A 85 1.41 -1.47 -13.74
CA ILE A 85 0.81 -0.43 -14.56
C ILE A 85 -0.24 -1.09 -15.47
N SER A 86 -1.41 -0.48 -15.54
CA SER A 86 -2.48 -0.84 -16.46
C SER A 86 -2.81 0.38 -17.32
N ASP A 87 -2.68 0.24 -18.63
CA ASP A 87 -2.72 1.35 -19.57
C ASP A 87 -1.67 2.41 -19.20
N ASN A 88 -2.10 3.59 -18.74
CA ASN A 88 -1.24 4.64 -18.23
C ASN A 88 -1.46 4.96 -16.75
N THR A 89 -2.05 4.04 -15.99
CA THR A 89 -2.26 4.20 -14.54
C THR A 89 -1.32 3.29 -13.77
N LEU A 90 -0.52 3.89 -12.90
CA LEU A 90 0.32 3.22 -11.92
C LEU A 90 -0.52 2.85 -10.71
N TYR A 91 -0.34 1.61 -10.25
CA TYR A 91 -0.88 1.08 -9.00
C TYR A 91 0.27 0.63 -8.12
N VAL A 92 0.28 1.06 -6.85
CA VAL A 92 1.26 0.65 -5.85
C VAL A 92 0.51 0.18 -4.61
N SER A 93 0.66 -1.10 -4.26
CA SER A 93 0.05 -1.70 -3.07
C SER A 93 1.13 -1.96 -2.03
N PRO A 94 1.21 -1.18 -0.95
CA PRO A 94 2.10 -1.48 0.18
C PRO A 94 1.85 -2.88 0.73
N PHE A 95 2.86 -3.53 1.30
CA PHE A 95 2.63 -4.77 2.03
C PHE A 95 1.86 -4.47 3.31
N SER A 96 1.08 -5.45 3.79
CA SER A 96 0.25 -5.32 4.99
C SER A 96 1.03 -4.73 6.16
N SER A 97 0.42 -3.77 6.85
CA SER A 97 0.98 -3.04 8.01
C SER A 97 2.37 -2.42 7.74
N PHE A 98 2.71 -2.14 6.48
CA PHE A 98 3.93 -1.39 6.15
C PHE A 98 3.66 0.10 6.21
N ASN A 99 4.36 0.80 7.08
CA ASN A 99 4.44 2.26 7.11
C ASN A 99 5.90 2.70 6.90
N GLY A 100 6.08 3.86 6.26
CA GLY A 100 7.39 4.39 5.87
C GLY A 100 7.44 4.77 4.39
N THR A 101 8.63 5.01 3.86
CA THR A 101 8.80 5.53 2.49
C THR A 101 9.12 4.41 1.52
N ILE A 102 8.39 4.35 0.41
CA ILE A 102 8.64 3.49 -0.75
C ILE A 102 9.25 4.34 -1.87
N GLN A 103 10.37 3.90 -2.44
CA GLN A 103 10.93 4.51 -3.64
C GLN A 103 10.32 3.85 -4.88
N VAL A 104 9.68 4.68 -5.72
CA VAL A 104 9.03 4.25 -6.95
C VAL A 104 9.75 4.85 -8.13
N THR A 105 10.12 4.04 -9.12
CA THR A 105 10.68 4.47 -10.39
C THR A 105 9.80 4.00 -11.52
N VAL A 106 9.33 4.92 -12.33
CA VAL A 106 8.53 4.67 -13.53
C VAL A 106 9.40 4.89 -14.74
N PHE A 107 9.39 3.94 -15.67
CA PHE A 107 10.07 4.02 -16.96
C PHE A 107 9.03 4.15 -18.07
N VAL A 108 9.37 4.92 -19.10
CA VAL A 108 8.63 4.98 -20.37
C VAL A 108 9.59 4.66 -21.52
N SER A 109 9.12 3.92 -22.52
CA SER A 109 9.90 3.55 -23.70
C SER A 109 9.05 3.58 -24.97
N ASP A 110 9.65 3.99 -26.08
CA ASP A 110 9.13 3.89 -27.45
C ASP A 110 9.50 2.55 -28.14
N GLY A 111 10.19 1.67 -27.41
CA GLY A 111 10.74 0.39 -27.91
C GLY A 111 12.21 0.45 -28.34
N TYR A 112 12.83 1.63 -28.41
CA TYR A 112 14.23 1.87 -28.77
C TYR A 112 14.98 2.64 -27.69
N LEU A 113 14.40 3.70 -27.20
CA LEU A 113 14.93 4.59 -26.18
C LEU A 113 13.97 4.65 -25.01
N SER A 114 14.42 5.21 -23.89
CA SER A 114 13.60 5.32 -22.67
C SER A 114 13.96 6.54 -21.86
N ASP A 115 13.00 6.95 -21.02
CA ASP A 115 13.15 7.97 -19.98
C ASP A 115 12.57 7.44 -18.67
N GLU A 116 12.91 8.05 -17.52
CA GLU A 116 12.45 7.63 -16.21
C GLU A 116 12.13 8.80 -15.29
N SER A 117 11.21 8.58 -14.38
CA SER A 117 10.90 9.49 -13.28
C SER A 117 10.77 8.70 -11.99
N SER A 118 11.43 9.17 -10.91
CA SER A 118 11.38 8.57 -9.59
C SER A 118 10.75 9.53 -8.58
N PHE A 119 10.00 8.98 -7.63
CA PHE A 119 9.39 9.73 -6.54
C PHE A 119 9.34 8.88 -5.26
N SER A 120 9.17 9.57 -4.13
CA SER A 120 8.95 8.96 -2.83
C SER A 120 7.45 8.87 -2.56
N LEU A 121 6.96 7.68 -2.23
CA LEU A 121 5.62 7.46 -1.72
C LEU A 121 5.71 7.20 -0.22
N ASP A 122 5.22 8.15 0.59
CA ASP A 122 5.23 8.07 2.04
C ASP A 122 3.93 7.38 2.53
N ILE A 123 4.08 6.22 3.16
CA ILE A 123 2.97 5.43 3.67
C ILE A 123 2.74 5.78 5.14
N ILE A 124 1.57 6.36 5.39
CA ILE A 124 1.15 6.83 6.71
C ILE A 124 0.50 5.67 7.47
N PRO A 125 0.89 5.42 8.74
CA PRO A 125 0.25 4.40 9.56
C PRO A 125 -1.22 4.71 9.81
N VAL A 126 -2.02 3.66 9.91
CA VAL A 126 -3.43 3.68 10.33
C VAL A 126 -3.55 2.69 11.49
N ASN A 127 -4.20 3.09 12.57
CA ASN A 127 -4.37 2.21 13.71
C ASN A 127 -5.17 0.97 13.33
N ASP A 128 -4.61 -0.21 13.59
CA ASP A 128 -5.26 -1.52 13.47
C ASP A 128 -5.79 -1.98 14.83
N ALA A 129 -6.82 -2.83 14.84
CA ALA A 129 -7.32 -3.39 16.09
C ALA A 129 -6.35 -4.42 16.68
N PRO A 130 -6.22 -4.49 18.00
CA PRO A 130 -5.49 -5.59 18.64
C PRO A 130 -6.16 -6.94 18.32
N VAL A 131 -5.39 -8.01 18.40
CA VAL A 131 -5.85 -9.38 18.16
C VAL A 131 -5.75 -10.18 19.45
N LEU A 132 -6.91 -10.52 20.04
CA LEU A 132 -6.98 -11.35 21.24
C LEU A 132 -6.63 -12.81 20.90
N SER A 133 -5.69 -13.39 21.65
CA SER A 133 -5.36 -14.81 21.52
C SER A 133 -6.54 -15.69 21.93
N PHE A 134 -6.87 -16.70 21.10
CA PHE A 134 -8.03 -17.57 21.32
C PHE A 134 -7.96 -18.31 22.68
N ILE A 135 -8.98 -18.12 23.52
CA ILE A 135 -9.09 -18.68 24.86
C ILE A 135 -9.85 -20.03 24.83
N GLY A 136 -10.96 -20.08 24.12
CA GLY A 136 -11.81 -21.25 23.98
C GLY A 136 -12.62 -21.62 25.24
N SER A 137 -13.49 -22.64 25.08
CA SER A 137 -14.36 -23.10 26.17
C SER A 137 -13.59 -23.76 27.30
N GLN A 138 -14.08 -23.56 28.54
CA GLN A 138 -13.47 -24.05 29.77
C GLN A 138 -14.43 -24.98 30.54
N ILE A 139 -13.90 -25.81 31.41
CA ILE A 139 -14.66 -26.69 32.33
C ILE A 139 -14.03 -26.60 33.71
N ILE A 140 -14.82 -26.31 34.74
CA ILE A 140 -14.38 -26.23 36.12
C ILE A 140 -15.42 -26.92 37.03
N ASP A 141 -15.01 -27.28 38.24
CA ASP A 141 -15.93 -27.72 39.31
C ASP A 141 -16.57 -26.46 39.97
N GLU A 142 -17.82 -26.60 40.48
CA GLU A 142 -18.39 -25.53 41.32
C GLU A 142 -17.49 -25.25 42.54
N ASP A 143 -17.60 -24.04 43.10
CA ASP A 143 -16.77 -23.55 44.20
C ASP A 143 -15.26 -23.52 43.93
N THR A 144 -14.84 -23.60 42.67
CA THR A 144 -13.43 -23.43 42.25
C THR A 144 -13.25 -22.24 41.33
N ASP A 145 -12.09 -21.57 41.47
CA ASP A 145 -11.75 -20.44 40.60
C ASP A 145 -11.21 -20.92 39.25
N LEU A 146 -11.59 -20.22 38.18
CA LEU A 146 -10.97 -20.35 36.87
C LEU A 146 -9.91 -19.23 36.72
N ILE A 147 -8.68 -19.60 36.40
CA ILE A 147 -7.63 -18.62 36.07
C ILE A 147 -7.35 -18.68 34.57
N ILE A 148 -7.46 -17.55 33.93
CA ILE A 148 -7.16 -17.35 32.50
C ILE A 148 -6.01 -16.33 32.39
N ASN A 149 -4.95 -16.68 31.68
CA ASN A 149 -3.93 -15.72 31.30
C ASN A 149 -4.29 -15.18 29.92
N LEU A 150 -4.61 -13.92 29.86
CA LEU A 150 -4.96 -13.21 28.63
C LEU A 150 -3.68 -12.83 27.86
N ASP A 151 -3.74 -12.93 26.55
CA ASP A 151 -2.65 -12.59 25.66
C ASP A 151 -3.25 -11.96 24.39
N ALA A 152 -2.64 -10.90 23.89
CA ALA A 152 -3.03 -10.24 22.66
C ALA A 152 -1.82 -9.57 22.01
N GLU A 153 -1.88 -9.42 20.70
CA GLU A 153 -0.88 -8.72 19.91
C GLU A 153 -1.54 -7.51 19.25
N ASP A 154 -0.79 -6.42 19.16
CA ASP A 154 -1.18 -5.21 18.48
C ASP A 154 -0.15 -4.90 17.37
N PRO A 155 -0.59 -4.63 16.11
CA PRO A 155 0.33 -4.40 15.00
C PRO A 155 1.26 -3.21 15.22
N GLU A 156 0.78 -2.11 15.83
CA GLU A 156 1.53 -0.89 16.13
C GLU A 156 2.30 -0.99 17.45
N ASN A 157 2.10 -2.07 18.22
CA ASN A 157 2.60 -2.28 19.58
C ASN A 157 2.08 -1.26 20.58
N ASP A 158 0.81 -0.87 20.44
CA ASP A 158 0.16 0.03 21.37
C ASP A 158 -0.11 -0.61 22.72
N SER A 159 -0.41 0.24 23.71
CA SER A 159 -0.66 -0.22 25.08
C SER A 159 -2.04 -0.83 25.18
N LEU A 160 -2.13 -2.12 25.49
CA LEU A 160 -3.36 -2.86 25.56
C LEU A 160 -4.01 -2.79 26.96
N GLU A 161 -5.33 -2.54 26.97
CA GLU A 161 -6.18 -2.62 28.15
C GLU A 161 -7.18 -3.77 28.01
N TYR A 162 -7.30 -4.60 29.05
CA TYR A 162 -8.25 -5.72 29.08
C TYR A 162 -9.45 -5.38 29.95
N SER A 163 -10.62 -5.87 29.55
CA SER A 163 -11.86 -5.83 30.31
C SER A 163 -12.62 -7.15 30.16
N PHE A 164 -13.56 -7.41 31.04
CA PHE A 164 -14.37 -8.63 30.98
C PHE A 164 -15.77 -8.42 31.50
N GLU A 165 -16.66 -9.29 31.05
CA GLU A 165 -18.00 -9.47 31.59
C GLU A 165 -18.22 -10.96 31.90
N VAL A 166 -18.93 -11.27 33.00
CA VAL A 166 -19.24 -12.64 33.41
C VAL A 166 -20.68 -12.76 33.85
N THR A 167 -21.30 -13.89 33.51
CA THR A 167 -22.66 -14.25 33.96
C THR A 167 -22.56 -15.36 35.00
N ASN A 168 -23.40 -15.35 36.04
CA ASN A 168 -23.48 -16.38 37.13
C ASN A 168 -22.16 -16.54 37.88
N GLY A 169 -21.41 -15.46 38.09
CA GLY A 169 -20.16 -15.43 38.80
C GLY A 169 -19.63 -14.01 38.96
N SER A 170 -18.43 -13.93 39.50
CA SER A 170 -17.65 -12.69 39.64
C SER A 170 -16.24 -12.91 39.13
N GLY A 171 -15.53 -11.83 38.84
CA GLY A 171 -14.14 -11.92 38.38
C GLY A 171 -13.26 -10.80 38.93
N VAL A 172 -11.96 -11.03 38.89
CA VAL A 172 -10.93 -10.05 39.18
C VAL A 172 -9.86 -10.12 38.11
N LEU A 173 -9.57 -8.98 37.50
CA LEU A 173 -8.49 -8.85 36.52
C LEU A 173 -7.30 -8.15 37.19
N ASN A 174 -6.13 -8.76 37.08
CA ASN A 174 -4.87 -8.23 37.59
C ASN A 174 -3.79 -8.31 36.49
N GLY A 175 -3.61 -7.19 35.78
CA GLY A 175 -2.82 -7.18 34.56
C GLY A 175 -3.47 -8.06 33.49
N THR A 176 -2.81 -9.14 33.09
CA THR A 176 -3.33 -10.12 32.11
C THR A 176 -3.92 -11.37 32.77
N GLU A 177 -3.89 -11.49 34.10
CA GLU A 177 -4.47 -12.63 34.83
C GLU A 177 -5.93 -12.33 35.19
N LEU A 178 -6.86 -13.07 34.61
CA LEU A 178 -8.29 -13.01 34.88
C LEU A 178 -8.66 -14.23 35.77
N ALA A 179 -9.05 -13.95 37.02
CA ALA A 179 -9.59 -14.93 37.95
C ALA A 179 -11.13 -14.80 37.98
N ILE A 180 -11.83 -15.90 37.74
CA ILE A 180 -13.30 -15.96 37.73
C ILE A 180 -13.76 -16.97 38.76
N THR A 181 -14.66 -16.54 39.65
CA THR A 181 -15.30 -17.35 40.68
C THR A 181 -16.77 -17.53 40.35
N PRO A 182 -17.29 -18.74 40.14
CA PRO A 182 -18.74 -18.98 39.99
C PRO A 182 -19.53 -18.50 41.20
N ASP A 183 -20.79 -18.20 41.05
CA ASP A 183 -21.69 -17.97 42.18
C ASP A 183 -21.77 -19.23 43.05
N SER A 184 -21.90 -19.04 44.35
CA SER A 184 -21.93 -20.16 45.30
C SER A 184 -22.94 -21.23 44.95
N ASN A 185 -22.51 -22.49 44.86
CA ASN A 185 -23.31 -23.67 44.46
C ASN A 185 -23.92 -23.53 43.05
N PHE A 186 -23.35 -22.68 42.19
CA PHE A 186 -23.79 -22.60 40.80
C PHE A 186 -23.17 -23.74 39.99
N ASN A 187 -24.03 -24.50 39.30
CA ASN A 187 -23.61 -25.46 38.29
C ASN A 187 -24.42 -25.26 36.99
N GLY A 188 -23.76 -25.45 35.85
CA GLY A 188 -24.33 -25.17 34.53
C GLY A 188 -23.42 -24.37 33.63
N SER A 189 -23.98 -23.73 32.62
CA SER A 189 -23.21 -22.92 31.67
C SER A 189 -23.10 -21.46 32.14
N MET A 190 -21.88 -20.99 32.24
CA MET A 190 -21.50 -19.60 32.50
C MET A 190 -20.89 -19.00 31.22
N SER A 191 -21.11 -17.74 30.96
CA SER A 191 -20.52 -17.00 29.83
C SER A 191 -19.54 -15.97 30.33
N VAL A 192 -18.37 -15.93 29.73
CA VAL A 192 -17.35 -14.93 29.98
C VAL A 192 -17.03 -14.22 28.66
N SER A 193 -17.16 -12.91 28.61
CA SER A 193 -16.71 -12.09 27.51
C SER A 193 -15.44 -11.35 27.92
N VAL A 194 -14.41 -11.47 27.13
CA VAL A 194 -13.14 -10.77 27.32
C VAL A 194 -12.96 -9.82 26.15
N THR A 195 -12.58 -8.58 26.45
CA THR A 195 -12.29 -7.56 25.44
C THR A 195 -10.89 -7.02 25.69
N VAL A 196 -10.13 -6.82 24.63
CA VAL A 196 -8.85 -6.10 24.62
C VAL A 196 -9.01 -4.84 23.77
N SER A 197 -8.43 -3.74 24.19
CA SER A 197 -8.48 -2.45 23.48
C SER A 197 -7.11 -1.78 23.51
N ASP A 198 -6.76 -1.11 22.40
CA ASP A 198 -5.62 -0.19 22.28
C ASP A 198 -5.95 1.25 22.69
N GLY A 199 -7.23 1.52 22.98
CA GLY A 199 -7.80 2.84 23.32
C GLY A 199 -8.60 3.48 22.18
N GLU A 200 -8.52 2.95 20.95
CA GLU A 200 -9.30 3.40 19.78
C GLU A 200 -10.16 2.28 19.21
N LEU A 201 -9.58 1.09 19.08
CA LEU A 201 -10.21 -0.11 18.54
C LEU A 201 -10.18 -1.24 19.58
N ASP A 202 -10.96 -2.29 19.34
CA ASP A 202 -11.04 -3.42 20.25
C ASP A 202 -11.28 -4.74 19.51
N ASP A 203 -10.86 -5.85 20.16
CA ASP A 203 -11.21 -7.22 19.81
C ASP A 203 -11.78 -7.95 21.02
N SER A 204 -12.65 -8.93 20.82
CA SER A 204 -13.29 -9.64 21.91
C SER A 204 -13.62 -11.10 21.59
N GLU A 205 -13.55 -11.94 22.63
CA GLU A 205 -14.01 -13.31 22.59
C GLU A 205 -15.05 -13.55 23.70
N THR A 206 -16.12 -14.27 23.38
CA THR A 206 -17.07 -14.79 24.37
C THR A 206 -16.92 -16.30 24.45
N LEU A 207 -16.43 -16.78 25.60
CA LEU A 207 -16.26 -18.20 25.86
C LEU A 207 -17.35 -18.75 26.78
N SER A 208 -17.62 -20.04 26.65
CA SER A 208 -18.50 -20.78 27.54
C SER A 208 -17.67 -21.52 28.59
N VAL A 209 -18.04 -21.39 29.86
CA VAL A 209 -17.47 -22.16 30.97
C VAL A 209 -18.55 -23.10 31.49
N ASN A 210 -18.29 -24.40 31.44
CA ASN A 210 -19.15 -25.42 32.00
C ASN A 210 -18.76 -25.69 33.46
N VAL A 211 -19.63 -25.29 34.39
CA VAL A 211 -19.41 -25.53 35.84
C VAL A 211 -20.10 -26.83 36.20
N VAL A 212 -19.30 -27.79 36.67
CA VAL A 212 -19.73 -29.14 37.04
C VAL A 212 -20.10 -29.21 38.52
N ALA A 213 -21.24 -29.84 38.82
CA ALA A 213 -21.68 -30.01 40.19
C ALA A 213 -20.74 -30.92 40.98
N VAL A 214 -20.43 -30.55 42.22
CA VAL A 214 -19.67 -31.34 43.20
C VAL A 214 -20.59 -31.59 44.38
N ASN A 215 -20.52 -32.81 44.96
CA ASN A 215 -21.37 -33.15 46.10
C ASN A 215 -20.91 -32.48 47.36
N ASP A 216 -21.74 -31.62 47.95
CA ASP A 216 -21.50 -30.97 49.23
C ASP A 216 -21.77 -31.90 50.41
N ALA A 217 -21.10 -31.60 51.53
CA ALA A 217 -21.38 -32.28 52.77
C ALA A 217 -22.72 -31.84 53.34
N PRO A 218 -23.49 -32.74 53.97
CA PRO A 218 -24.78 -32.40 54.60
C PRO A 218 -24.67 -31.51 55.82
#